data_ecf79e7da1fd920c870bb23096a1a1e5
#
_entry.id   ecf79e7da1fd920c870bb23096a1a1e5
#
_cell.length_a   1.000
_cell.length_b   1.000
_cell.length_c   1.000
_cell.angle_alpha   90.00
_cell.angle_beta   90.00
_cell.angle_gamma   90.00
#
_symmetry.space_group_name_H-M   'P 1'
#
loop_
_entity.id
_entity.type
_entity.pdbx_description
1 polymer ?
#
loop_
_entity_poly.entity_id
_entity_poly.type
_entity_poly.pdbx_seq_one_letter_code
_entity_poly.pdbx_strand_id
1 'polypeptide(L)'
;MHNAPSVSYPVGRCAFQGGLYAFFIALTSVVLLAWAFYQGLTLAWCVAVVASALGAFLGWRALGHVGMLTWDGQVWCLHGQGSGYEDTLGGVHVALDVQKALLLRWQPTSDTLDAKPQWLWLGSQASDNRWQDLRRAVYQRTNQ
;
A
#
# COMPACT_ATOMS: atom_id res chain seq x y z
N MET A 1 24.06 -11.55 19.60
CA MET A 1 22.85 -11.42 18.78
C MET A 1 22.86 -10.00 18.24
N HIS A 2 23.01 -9.81 16.90
CA HIS A 2 23.00 -8.47 16.31
C HIS A 2 21.54 -8.09 16.10
N ASN A 3 21.00 -7.22 16.95
CA ASN A 3 19.72 -6.59 16.70
C ASN A 3 19.80 -5.81 15.39
N ALA A 4 18.77 -5.92 14.55
CA ALA A 4 18.68 -5.09 13.36
C ALA A 4 18.74 -3.62 13.76
N PRO A 5 19.50 -2.79 13.02
CA PRO A 5 19.58 -1.36 13.30
C PRO A 5 18.18 -0.73 13.22
N SER A 6 17.96 0.32 14.01
CA SER A 6 16.73 1.11 13.94
C SER A 6 16.55 1.67 12.52
N VAL A 7 15.39 1.44 11.93
CA VAL A 7 15.09 1.84 10.56
C VAL A 7 13.77 2.58 10.51
N SER A 8 13.78 3.78 9.95
CA SER A 8 12.57 4.52 9.61
C SER A 8 12.38 4.52 8.09
N TYR A 9 11.21 4.08 7.63
CA TYR A 9 10.91 3.97 6.21
C TYR A 9 9.56 4.61 5.87
N PRO A 10 9.50 5.46 4.82
CA PRO A 10 8.25 6.07 4.41
C PRO A 10 7.30 5.03 3.83
N VAL A 11 6.08 5.03 4.34
CA VAL A 11 4.97 4.22 3.86
C VAL A 11 4.06 5.10 3.02
N GLY A 12 3.71 4.65 1.83
CA GLY A 12 2.83 5.43 0.98
C GLY A 12 2.74 4.89 -0.43
N ARG A 13 2.37 5.76 -1.36
CA ARG A 13 2.26 5.42 -2.77
C ARG A 13 3.60 4.92 -3.31
N CYS A 14 3.71 3.63 -3.63
CA CYS A 14 4.88 3.12 -4.33
C CYS A 14 4.65 3.14 -5.84
N ALA A 15 5.74 3.28 -6.62
CA ALA A 15 5.66 3.30 -8.08
C ALA A 15 5.05 2.02 -8.66
N PHE A 16 5.28 0.88 -8.01
CA PHE A 16 4.67 -0.40 -8.39
C PHE A 16 3.14 -0.37 -8.28
N GLN A 17 2.63 0.14 -7.16
CA GLN A 17 1.18 0.30 -6.95
C GLN A 17 0.57 1.25 -7.96
N GLY A 18 1.22 2.39 -8.21
CA GLY A 18 0.80 3.35 -9.24
C GLY A 18 0.80 2.75 -10.65
N GLY A 19 1.83 1.98 -11.00
CA GLY A 19 1.94 1.29 -12.27
C GLY A 19 0.84 0.23 -12.46
N LEU A 20 0.58 -0.58 -11.44
CA LEU A 20 -0.50 -1.57 -11.46
C LEU A 20 -1.86 -0.90 -11.64
N TYR A 21 -2.09 0.19 -10.93
CA TYR A 21 -3.32 0.97 -11.05
C TYR A 21 -3.50 1.56 -12.45
N ALA A 22 -2.46 2.17 -13.02
CA ALA A 22 -2.46 2.69 -14.38
C ALA A 22 -2.73 1.58 -15.41
N PHE A 23 -2.15 0.40 -15.21
CA PHE A 23 -2.40 -0.77 -16.07
C PHE A 23 -3.89 -1.17 -16.07
N PHE A 24 -4.53 -1.26 -14.91
CA PHE A 24 -5.96 -1.59 -14.84
C PHE A 24 -6.85 -0.52 -15.46
N ILE A 25 -6.51 0.76 -15.29
CA ILE A 25 -7.25 1.85 -15.97
C ILE A 25 -7.11 1.72 -17.48
N ALA A 26 -5.90 1.49 -18.00
CA ALA A 26 -5.67 1.32 -19.43
C ALA A 26 -6.44 0.12 -19.99
N LEU A 27 -6.41 -1.03 -19.30
CA LEU A 27 -7.15 -2.22 -19.69
C LEU A 27 -8.66 -1.97 -19.74
N THR A 28 -9.22 -1.34 -18.71
CA THR A 28 -10.64 -0.97 -18.66
C THR A 28 -11.00 -0.03 -19.80
N SER A 29 -10.15 0.95 -20.10
CA SER A 29 -10.36 1.88 -21.21
C SER A 29 -10.39 1.16 -22.56
N VAL A 30 -9.47 0.22 -22.79
CA VAL A 30 -9.45 -0.60 -24.02
C VAL A 30 -10.74 -1.41 -24.18
N VAL A 31 -11.21 -2.04 -23.09
CA VAL A 31 -12.46 -2.83 -23.11
C VAL A 31 -13.66 -1.95 -23.42
N LEU A 32 -13.76 -0.76 -22.81
CA LEU A 32 -14.86 0.17 -23.05
C LEU A 32 -14.85 0.73 -24.49
N LEU A 33 -13.68 1.01 -25.04
CA LEU A 33 -13.52 1.43 -26.43
C LEU A 33 -13.92 0.31 -27.40
N ALA A 34 -13.46 -0.92 -27.16
CA ALA A 34 -13.86 -2.06 -27.97
C ALA A 34 -15.37 -2.27 -27.92
N TRP A 35 -15.99 -2.17 -26.75
CA TRP A 35 -17.43 -2.27 -26.60
C TRP A 35 -18.16 -1.18 -27.42
N ALA A 36 -17.74 0.08 -27.32
CA ALA A 36 -18.31 1.19 -28.11
C ALA A 36 -18.20 0.93 -29.60
N PHE A 37 -17.09 0.35 -30.07
CA PHE A 37 -16.85 0.06 -31.46
C PHE A 37 -17.78 -1.05 -32.00
N TYR A 38 -18.00 -2.12 -31.22
CA TYR A 38 -18.82 -3.25 -31.69
C TYR A 38 -20.33 -3.07 -31.48
N GLN A 39 -20.75 -2.40 -30.39
CA GLN A 39 -22.18 -2.29 -30.05
C GLN A 39 -22.73 -0.85 -30.09
N GLY A 40 -21.84 0.11 -30.36
CA GLY A 40 -22.21 1.53 -30.34
C GLY A 40 -22.36 2.09 -28.91
N LEU A 41 -22.73 3.37 -28.86
CA LEU A 41 -22.92 4.12 -27.61
C LEU A 41 -24.30 3.84 -27.03
N THR A 42 -24.41 2.84 -26.18
CA THR A 42 -25.67 2.48 -25.50
C THR A 42 -25.74 3.11 -24.11
N LEU A 43 -26.95 3.16 -23.53
CA LEU A 43 -27.13 3.60 -22.14
C LEU A 43 -26.28 2.75 -21.17
N ALA A 44 -26.19 1.44 -21.40
CA ALA A 44 -25.37 0.53 -20.61
C ALA A 44 -23.89 0.89 -20.69
N TRP A 45 -23.41 1.30 -21.87
CA TRP A 45 -22.04 1.79 -22.03
C TRP A 45 -21.78 3.06 -21.21
N CYS A 46 -22.68 4.04 -21.23
CA CYS A 46 -22.57 5.26 -20.45
C CYS A 46 -22.49 4.94 -18.93
N VAL A 47 -23.34 4.04 -18.46
CA VAL A 47 -23.32 3.60 -17.04
C VAL A 47 -21.98 2.94 -16.70
N ALA A 48 -21.47 2.07 -17.57
CA ALA A 48 -20.19 1.39 -17.36
C ALA A 48 -19.00 2.39 -17.29
N VAL A 49 -18.99 3.41 -18.15
CA VAL A 49 -17.97 4.48 -18.12
C VAL A 49 -18.03 5.25 -16.82
N VAL A 50 -19.22 5.69 -16.39
CA VAL A 50 -19.38 6.45 -15.13
C VAL A 50 -18.98 5.60 -13.92
N ALA A 51 -19.40 4.34 -13.87
CA ALA A 51 -19.06 3.43 -12.79
C ALA A 51 -17.54 3.17 -12.73
N SER A 52 -16.89 2.98 -13.90
CA SER A 52 -15.43 2.80 -13.98
C SER A 52 -14.67 4.04 -13.55
N ALA A 53 -15.10 5.24 -13.97
CA ALA A 53 -14.48 6.49 -13.58
C ALA A 53 -14.62 6.76 -12.07
N LEU A 54 -15.81 6.48 -11.51
CA LEU A 54 -16.04 6.60 -10.08
C LEU A 54 -15.18 5.60 -9.27
N GLY A 55 -15.13 4.35 -9.69
CA GLY A 55 -14.29 3.32 -9.10
C GLY A 55 -12.80 3.69 -9.15
N ALA A 56 -12.33 4.21 -10.29
CA ALA A 56 -11.00 4.73 -10.45
C ALA A 56 -10.73 5.92 -9.50
N PHE A 57 -11.63 6.86 -9.38
CA PHE A 57 -11.47 7.99 -8.47
C PHE A 57 -11.41 7.56 -6.99
N LEU A 58 -12.31 6.70 -6.56
CA LEU A 58 -12.35 6.19 -5.19
C LEU A 58 -11.11 5.34 -4.87
N GLY A 59 -10.70 4.49 -5.82
CA GLY A 59 -9.46 3.72 -5.71
C GLY A 59 -8.23 4.61 -5.56
N TRP A 60 -8.12 5.66 -6.37
CA TRP A 60 -7.03 6.64 -6.26
C TRP A 60 -6.96 7.31 -4.89
N ARG A 61 -8.12 7.68 -4.33
CA ARG A 61 -8.19 8.25 -2.97
C ARG A 61 -7.79 7.24 -1.90
N ALA A 62 -8.20 5.98 -2.04
CA ALA A 62 -7.85 4.92 -1.09
C ALA A 62 -6.34 4.60 -1.05
N LEU A 63 -5.61 4.85 -2.15
CA LEU A 63 -4.16 4.66 -2.25
C LEU A 63 -3.34 5.72 -1.47
N GLY A 64 -3.98 6.71 -0.90
CA GLY A 64 -3.36 7.95 -0.39
C GLY A 64 -2.84 7.90 1.05
N HIS A 65 -2.80 6.75 1.72
CA HIS A 65 -2.25 6.66 3.07
C HIS A 65 -0.73 6.88 3.04
N VAL A 66 -0.30 7.98 3.63
CA VAL A 66 1.12 8.35 3.78
C VAL A 66 1.46 8.31 5.26
N GLY A 67 2.54 7.65 5.60
CA GLY A 67 3.01 7.52 6.97
C GLY A 67 4.49 7.16 7.01
N MET A 68 5.01 6.98 8.22
CA MET A 68 6.37 6.50 8.44
C MET A 68 6.33 5.26 9.33
N LEU A 69 6.88 4.17 8.84
CA LEU A 69 7.04 2.95 9.59
C LEU A 69 8.44 2.95 10.22
N THR A 70 8.52 2.87 11.54
CA THR A 70 9.78 2.91 12.29
C THR A 70 9.97 1.61 13.05
N TRP A 71 11.16 1.04 12.95
CA TRP A 71 11.65 -0.05 13.76
C TRP A 71 12.69 0.48 14.77
N ASP A 72 12.46 0.31 16.07
CA ASP A 72 13.37 0.76 17.12
C ASP A 72 14.38 -0.31 17.60
N GLY A 73 14.28 -1.52 17.03
CA GLY A 73 15.05 -2.70 17.44
C GLY A 73 14.24 -3.71 18.24
N GLN A 74 13.04 -3.35 18.71
CA GLN A 74 12.16 -4.22 19.52
C GLN A 74 10.71 -4.21 19.01
N VAL A 75 10.18 -3.03 18.68
CA VAL A 75 8.77 -2.84 18.33
C VAL A 75 8.65 -2.01 17.05
N TRP A 76 7.64 -2.32 16.25
CA TRP A 76 7.26 -1.51 15.12
C TRP A 76 6.31 -0.39 15.55
N CYS A 77 6.58 0.82 15.09
CA CYS A 77 5.73 1.98 15.28
C CYS A 77 5.31 2.55 13.92
N LEU A 78 4.01 2.77 13.74
CA LEU A 78 3.46 3.42 12.56
C LEU A 78 3.06 4.84 12.92
N HIS A 79 3.76 5.81 12.32
CA HIS A 79 3.47 7.23 12.44
C HIS A 79 2.60 7.65 11.24
N GLY A 80 1.35 8.03 11.48
CA GLY A 80 0.47 8.55 10.43
C GLY A 80 0.74 10.04 10.17
N GLN A 81 0.66 10.46 8.90
CA GLN A 81 0.64 11.89 8.56
C GLN A 81 -0.80 12.39 8.57
N GLY A 82 -1.15 13.18 9.60
CA GLY A 82 -2.44 13.86 9.71
C GLY A 82 -2.76 14.24 11.14
N SER A 83 -3.51 15.33 11.30
CA SER A 83 -4.06 15.78 12.59
C SER A 83 -5.05 14.73 13.09
N GLY A 84 -4.64 13.91 14.07
CA GLY A 84 -5.46 12.84 14.65
C GLY A 84 -4.96 11.40 14.48
N TYR A 85 -3.82 11.19 13.81
CA TYR A 85 -3.17 9.88 13.81
C TYR A 85 -2.24 9.78 15.01
N GLU A 86 -2.62 8.98 15.99
CA GLU A 86 -1.73 8.60 17.08
C GLU A 86 -0.70 7.58 16.60
N ASP A 87 0.51 7.69 17.14
CA ASP A 87 1.56 6.70 16.92
C ASP A 87 1.09 5.34 17.43
N THR A 88 0.93 4.40 16.53
CA THR A 88 0.44 3.07 16.88
C THR A 88 1.58 2.06 16.91
N LEU A 89 1.69 1.34 18.02
CA LEU A 89 2.58 0.19 18.15
C LEU A 89 1.90 -1.05 17.58
N GLY A 90 2.67 -1.90 16.89
CA GLY A 90 2.07 -3.08 16.28
C GLY A 90 3.05 -4.09 15.73
N GLY A 91 2.49 -5.14 15.14
CA GLY A 91 3.21 -6.18 14.41
C GLY A 91 3.13 -5.99 12.89
N VAL A 92 4.15 -6.47 12.22
CA VAL A 92 4.23 -6.43 10.75
C VAL A 92 4.35 -7.86 10.23
N HIS A 93 3.52 -8.23 9.27
CA HIS A 93 3.62 -9.50 8.55
C HIS A 93 3.82 -9.26 7.06
N VAL A 94 4.79 -9.96 6.46
CA VAL A 94 5.00 -9.91 5.01
C VAL A 94 3.91 -10.71 4.31
N ALA A 95 3.14 -10.05 3.46
CA ALA A 95 2.13 -10.70 2.62
C ALA A 95 2.65 -10.96 1.21
N LEU A 96 3.44 -10.03 0.66
CA LEU A 96 4.01 -10.16 -0.68
C LEU A 96 5.38 -9.46 -0.72
N ASP A 97 6.38 -10.14 -1.29
CA ASP A 97 7.70 -9.58 -1.62
C ASP A 97 7.96 -9.72 -3.11
N VAL A 98 8.06 -8.59 -3.80
CA VAL A 98 8.37 -8.50 -5.24
C VAL A 98 9.77 -7.87 -5.45
N GLN A 99 10.70 -8.08 -4.51
CA GLN A 99 12.06 -7.54 -4.49
C GLN A 99 12.14 -5.99 -4.46
N LYS A 100 11.41 -5.30 -5.32
CA LYS A 100 11.35 -3.82 -5.40
C LYS A 100 10.16 -3.20 -4.67
N ALA A 101 9.21 -4.04 -4.23
CA ALA A 101 8.05 -3.63 -3.45
C ALA A 101 7.70 -4.69 -2.41
N LEU A 102 7.32 -4.25 -1.22
CA LEU A 102 6.83 -5.09 -0.13
C LEU A 102 5.38 -4.70 0.18
N LEU A 103 4.52 -5.70 0.30
CA LEU A 103 3.20 -5.55 0.87
C LEU A 103 3.23 -6.12 2.29
N LEU A 104 3.04 -5.26 3.26
CA LEU A 104 3.01 -5.62 4.66
C LEU A 104 1.58 -5.53 5.20
N ARG A 105 1.21 -6.47 6.04
CA ARG A 105 0.00 -6.40 6.84
C ARG A 105 0.38 -5.87 8.22
N TRP A 106 -0.11 -4.69 8.55
CA TRP A 106 0.04 -4.07 9.84
C TRP A 106 -1.04 -4.57 10.80
N GLN A 107 -0.66 -4.99 11.99
CA GLN A 107 -1.56 -5.34 13.09
C GLN A 107 -1.22 -4.47 14.29
N PRO A 108 -2.06 -3.50 14.67
CA PRO A 108 -1.86 -2.72 15.87
C PRO A 108 -1.99 -3.62 17.12
N THR A 109 -1.15 -3.36 18.11
CA THR A 109 -1.13 -4.11 19.39
C THR A 109 -2.15 -3.56 20.39
N SER A 110 -2.73 -2.36 20.13
CA SER A 110 -3.72 -1.76 21.03
C SER A 110 -5.06 -2.47 20.93
N ASP A 111 -5.58 -2.87 22.10
CA ASP A 111 -6.92 -3.48 22.31
C ASP A 111 -8.10 -2.51 22.04
N THR A 112 -7.87 -1.39 21.41
CA THR A 112 -8.92 -0.47 21.00
C THR A 112 -9.76 -1.11 19.90
N LEU A 113 -11.06 -1.20 20.11
CA LEU A 113 -12.07 -1.80 19.22
C LEU A 113 -12.05 -1.27 17.77
N ASP A 114 -11.34 -0.17 17.51
CA ASP A 114 -11.17 0.45 16.21
C ASP A 114 -9.84 0.15 15.49
N ALA A 115 -8.95 -0.64 16.09
CA ALA A 115 -7.64 -0.96 15.54
C ALA A 115 -7.75 -1.99 14.41
N LYS A 116 -8.11 -1.53 13.21
CA LYS A 116 -8.23 -2.38 12.01
C LYS A 116 -6.86 -2.69 11.42
N PRO A 117 -6.63 -3.94 10.98
CA PRO A 117 -5.42 -4.29 10.23
C PRO A 117 -5.36 -3.45 8.95
N GLN A 118 -4.17 -2.89 8.67
CA GLN A 118 -3.94 -2.06 7.50
C GLN A 118 -2.95 -2.71 6.55
N TRP A 119 -3.12 -2.47 5.26
CA TRP A 119 -2.18 -2.89 4.23
C TRP A 119 -1.24 -1.75 3.88
N LEU A 120 0.06 -2.00 4.04
CA LEU A 120 1.10 -1.01 3.81
C LEU A 120 1.94 -1.42 2.60
N TRP A 121 1.96 -0.55 1.59
CA TRP A 121 2.86 -0.71 0.46
C TRP A 121 4.15 0.07 0.69
N LEU A 122 5.28 -0.62 0.48
CA LEU A 122 6.61 -0.03 0.56
C LEU A 122 7.34 -0.31 -0.75
N GLY A 123 7.96 0.71 -1.32
CA GLY A 123 8.73 0.59 -2.56
C GLY A 123 10.21 0.90 -2.32
N SER A 124 11.12 0.18 -2.95
CA SER A 124 12.58 0.40 -2.85
C SER A 124 13.00 1.82 -3.25
N GLN A 125 12.22 2.46 -4.13
CA GLN A 125 12.51 3.81 -4.64
C GLN A 125 12.36 4.93 -3.60
N ALA A 126 11.63 4.67 -2.49
CA ALA A 126 11.41 5.69 -1.47
C ALA A 126 12.68 5.97 -0.65
N SER A 127 13.55 4.97 -0.45
CA SER A 127 14.86 5.12 0.21
C SER A 127 15.75 3.91 -0.10
N ASP A 128 16.51 3.99 -1.17
CA ASP A 128 17.32 2.89 -1.69
C ASP A 128 18.37 2.38 -0.67
N ASN A 129 19.01 3.31 0.04
CA ASN A 129 20.03 2.97 1.04
C ASN A 129 19.47 2.22 2.28
N ARG A 130 18.17 2.40 2.61
CA ARG A 130 17.54 1.79 3.79
C ARG A 130 16.70 0.56 3.44
N TRP A 131 16.54 0.27 2.15
CA TRP A 131 15.71 -0.84 1.69
C TRP A 131 16.19 -2.20 2.20
N GLN A 132 17.50 -2.43 2.15
CA GLN A 132 18.08 -3.70 2.62
C GLN A 132 17.95 -3.87 4.14
N ASP A 133 18.13 -2.79 4.89
CA ASP A 133 17.99 -2.82 6.36
C ASP A 133 16.53 -3.03 6.77
N LEU A 134 15.58 -2.40 6.07
CA LEU A 134 14.16 -2.65 6.24
C LEU A 134 13.81 -4.12 6.00
N ARG A 135 14.28 -4.71 4.88
CA ARG A 135 14.03 -6.12 4.59
C ARG A 135 14.59 -7.02 5.68
N ARG A 136 15.81 -6.78 6.15
CA ARG A 136 16.41 -7.53 7.25
C ARG A 136 15.57 -7.43 8.52
N ALA A 137 15.13 -6.24 8.90
CA ALA A 137 14.32 -6.01 10.09
C ALA A 137 12.97 -6.74 10.02
N VAL A 138 12.31 -6.73 8.86
CA VAL A 138 11.02 -7.38 8.67
C VAL A 138 11.14 -8.92 8.74
N TYR A 139 12.19 -9.50 8.14
CA TYR A 139 12.37 -10.97 8.12
C TYR A 139 12.94 -11.54 9.42
N GLN A 140 13.63 -10.76 10.24
CA GLN A 140 14.14 -11.27 11.52
C GLN A 140 13.03 -11.66 12.49
N ARG A 141 11.87 -11.01 12.45
CA ARG A 141 10.74 -11.28 13.35
C ARG A 141 9.79 -12.37 12.86
N THR A 142 9.80 -12.70 11.58
CA THR A 142 8.93 -13.77 11.03
C THR A 142 9.41 -15.16 11.49
N ASN A 143 10.61 -15.27 12.06
CA ASN A 143 11.23 -16.52 12.53
C ASN A 143 11.20 -16.70 14.06
N GLN A 144 10.46 -15.90 14.80
CA GLN A 144 10.18 -16.06 16.23
C GLN A 144 8.68 -16.33 16.46
#